data_39b53e2f7881fdcfe1588c2551104b4c
#
_entry.id   39b53e2f7881fdcfe1588c2551104b4c
#
_cell.length_a   1.000
_cell.length_b   1.000
_cell.length_c   1.000
_cell.angle_alpha   90.00
_cell.angle_beta   90.00
_cell.angle_gamma   90.00
#
_symmetry.space_group_name_H-M   'P 1'
#
loop_
_entity.id
_entity.type
_entity.pdbx_description
1 polymer ?
#
loop_
_entity_poly.entity_id
_entity_poly.type
_entity_poly.pdbx_seq_one_letter_code
_entity_poly.pdbx_strand_id
1 'polypeptide(L)'
;SYKKWYWGLKDSFNPTRFDPEQWAQAAKSAGMRYAIFTTKHHDGFNMFNTAFSDFSIAKGPFQTDPRADVAKYVFEAFRNNDLMVGAYFSKPDWHSEYYWWPRYATPRRTQNYNIDKNPWRWNQFKEFTYNQIGELMHNYGPIDILWLDGGWVNNPGTKSVLDMDRISQMARQAQPGILFVDRTIHGKYENYQTPEQQIPDKQLPYPWETCMTLGVDWGYTPHAVFKSPVTVIAKLMEIVEKG
;
A
#
# COMPACT_ATOMS: atom_id res chain seq x y z
N SER A 1 25.51 -0.92 8.29
CA SER A 1 24.33 -0.72 9.13
C SER A 1 23.18 -1.60 8.62
N TYR A 2 22.22 -1.94 9.48
CA TYR A 2 21.02 -2.72 9.14
C TYR A 2 20.29 -2.13 7.91
N LYS A 3 20.10 -0.81 7.90
CA LYS A 3 19.48 -0.07 6.79
C LYS A 3 20.16 -0.34 5.43
N LYS A 4 21.50 -0.30 5.39
CA LYS A 4 22.25 -0.58 4.16
C LYS A 4 22.08 -2.03 3.70
N TRP A 5 22.09 -2.96 4.64
CA TRP A 5 21.85 -4.37 4.37
C TRP A 5 20.41 -4.58 3.85
N TYR A 6 19.41 -4.04 4.53
CA TYR A 6 18.01 -4.18 4.16
C TYR A 6 17.74 -3.66 2.73
N TRP A 7 18.20 -2.46 2.42
CA TRP A 7 18.01 -1.90 1.08
C TRP A 7 18.81 -2.64 0.00
N GLY A 8 19.91 -3.30 0.36
CA GLY A 8 20.67 -4.17 -0.53
C GLY A 8 19.95 -5.47 -0.91
N LEU A 9 18.88 -5.86 -0.19
CA LEU A 9 18.09 -7.05 -0.51
C LEU A 9 17.45 -6.98 -1.90
N LYS A 10 17.18 -5.79 -2.41
CA LYS A 10 16.68 -5.58 -3.77
C LYS A 10 17.58 -6.22 -4.83
N ASP A 11 18.89 -6.28 -4.58
CA ASP A 11 19.88 -6.76 -5.55
C ASP A 11 19.88 -8.30 -5.66
N SER A 12 19.16 -8.99 -4.77
CA SER A 12 18.94 -10.43 -4.79
C SER A 12 17.48 -10.84 -4.94
N PHE A 13 16.53 -9.88 -4.94
CA PHE A 13 15.12 -10.18 -5.04
C PHE A 13 14.71 -10.49 -6.48
N ASN A 14 14.54 -11.79 -6.77
CA ASN A 14 14.21 -12.29 -8.09
C ASN A 14 13.11 -13.38 -8.01
N PRO A 15 11.82 -13.01 -7.96
CA PRO A 15 10.71 -13.93 -7.74
C PRO A 15 10.33 -14.69 -9.03
N THR A 16 11.19 -15.56 -9.53
CA THR A 16 10.99 -16.32 -10.78
C THR A 16 9.74 -17.18 -10.82
N ARG A 17 9.17 -17.54 -9.64
CA ARG A 17 7.91 -18.31 -9.52
C ARG A 17 6.68 -17.41 -9.37
N PHE A 18 6.79 -16.12 -9.68
CA PHE A 18 5.66 -15.20 -9.65
C PHE A 18 4.59 -15.64 -10.66
N ASP A 19 3.40 -15.93 -10.15
CA ASP A 19 2.24 -16.38 -10.93
C ASP A 19 0.97 -15.69 -10.40
N PRO A 20 0.65 -14.49 -10.91
CA PRO A 20 -0.50 -13.71 -10.45
C PRO A 20 -1.84 -14.35 -10.84
N GLU A 21 -1.88 -15.14 -11.91
CA GLU A 21 -3.09 -15.86 -12.32
C GLU A 21 -3.49 -16.91 -11.30
N GLN A 22 -2.53 -17.68 -10.80
CA GLN A 22 -2.78 -18.64 -9.72
C GLN A 22 -3.32 -17.96 -8.46
N TRP A 23 -2.82 -16.77 -8.13
CA TRP A 23 -3.32 -16.00 -6.99
C TRP A 23 -4.76 -15.55 -7.18
N ALA A 24 -5.07 -15.02 -8.36
CA ALA A 24 -6.41 -14.54 -8.69
C ALA A 24 -7.43 -15.69 -8.68
N GLN A 25 -7.07 -16.84 -9.24
CA GLN A 25 -7.93 -18.05 -9.24
C GLN A 25 -8.17 -18.56 -7.81
N ALA A 26 -7.15 -18.58 -6.97
CA ALA A 26 -7.31 -18.96 -5.56
C ALA A 26 -8.25 -18.00 -4.81
N ALA A 27 -8.09 -16.69 -5.01
CA ALA A 27 -8.96 -15.69 -4.42
C ALA A 27 -10.41 -15.82 -4.89
N LYS A 28 -10.62 -15.99 -6.20
CA LYS A 28 -11.95 -16.22 -6.79
C LYS A 28 -12.61 -17.49 -6.24
N SER A 29 -11.84 -18.57 -6.16
CA SER A 29 -12.33 -19.86 -5.61
C SER A 29 -12.70 -19.76 -4.12
N ALA A 30 -12.03 -18.88 -3.38
CA ALA A 30 -12.39 -18.59 -2.00
C ALA A 30 -13.60 -17.63 -1.85
N GLY A 31 -14.21 -17.18 -2.96
CA GLY A 31 -15.36 -16.28 -2.95
C GLY A 31 -15.02 -14.83 -2.68
N MET A 32 -13.75 -14.43 -2.77
CA MET A 32 -13.33 -13.04 -2.63
C MET A 32 -13.92 -12.18 -3.75
N ARG A 33 -14.15 -10.92 -3.48
CA ARG A 33 -14.74 -9.95 -4.42
C ARG A 33 -13.74 -8.88 -4.87
N TYR A 34 -12.72 -8.63 -4.09
CA TYR A 34 -11.65 -7.68 -4.40
C TYR A 34 -10.33 -8.12 -3.77
N ALA A 35 -9.25 -7.54 -4.27
CA ALA A 35 -7.93 -7.67 -3.68
C ALA A 35 -7.22 -6.32 -3.69
N ILE A 36 -6.55 -6.01 -2.61
CA ILE A 36 -5.74 -4.80 -2.48
C ILE A 36 -4.27 -5.22 -2.48
N PHE A 37 -3.56 -4.86 -3.56
CA PHE A 37 -2.16 -5.22 -3.72
C PHE A 37 -1.24 -4.14 -3.15
N THR A 38 -0.25 -4.57 -2.36
CA THR A 38 0.77 -3.65 -1.80
C THR A 38 1.74 -3.21 -2.90
N THR A 39 1.47 -2.07 -3.52
CA THR A 39 2.31 -1.51 -4.58
C THR A 39 3.59 -0.91 -4.06
N LYS A 40 3.56 -0.31 -2.87
CA LYS A 40 4.71 0.19 -2.12
C LYS A 40 4.38 0.21 -0.63
N HIS A 41 5.24 -0.39 0.21
CA HIS A 41 5.13 -0.28 1.67
C HIS A 41 6.03 0.86 2.21
N HIS A 42 6.08 1.04 3.53
CA HIS A 42 6.81 2.13 4.20
C HIS A 42 8.32 2.15 3.90
N ASP A 43 8.92 1.01 3.59
CA ASP A 43 10.33 0.87 3.24
C ASP A 43 10.70 1.52 1.90
N GLY A 44 9.70 1.84 1.08
CA GLY A 44 9.86 2.52 -0.20
C GLY A 44 10.13 1.58 -1.38
N PHE A 45 10.12 0.24 -1.18
CA PHE A 45 10.30 -0.68 -2.30
C PHE A 45 9.04 -0.74 -3.16
N ASN A 46 9.21 -0.43 -4.46
CA ASN A 46 8.10 -0.34 -5.39
C ASN A 46 7.92 -1.68 -6.12
N MET A 47 6.73 -2.27 -6.04
CA MET A 47 6.34 -3.45 -6.79
C MET A 47 5.77 -3.10 -8.17
N PHE A 48 6.02 -1.88 -8.64
CA PHE A 48 5.61 -1.35 -9.93
C PHE A 48 6.75 -0.57 -10.60
N ASN A 49 6.66 -0.39 -11.91
CA ASN A 49 7.68 0.32 -12.67
C ASN A 49 7.47 1.84 -12.58
N THR A 50 7.98 2.43 -11.51
CA THR A 50 7.92 3.88 -11.31
C THR A 50 9.11 4.61 -11.96
N ALA A 51 8.85 5.78 -12.54
CA ALA A 51 9.88 6.68 -13.03
C ALA A 51 10.58 7.47 -11.89
N PHE A 52 10.01 7.48 -10.69
CA PHE A 52 10.41 8.36 -9.59
C PHE A 52 11.32 7.69 -8.55
N SER A 53 11.60 6.39 -8.67
CA SER A 53 12.50 5.68 -7.76
C SER A 53 13.21 4.54 -8.45
N ASP A 54 14.50 4.35 -8.15
CA ASP A 54 15.27 3.16 -8.57
C ASP A 54 15.15 2.00 -7.57
N PHE A 55 14.49 2.22 -6.45
CA PHE A 55 14.19 1.18 -5.48
C PHE A 55 12.88 0.46 -5.88
N SER A 56 13.00 -0.36 -6.92
CA SER A 56 11.85 -1.03 -7.56
C SER A 56 12.23 -2.41 -8.06
N ILE A 57 11.27 -3.32 -8.03
CA ILE A 57 11.41 -4.67 -8.59
C ILE A 57 11.70 -4.63 -10.10
N ALA A 58 11.15 -3.66 -10.83
CA ALA A 58 11.38 -3.48 -12.27
C ALA A 58 12.79 -2.96 -12.60
N LYS A 59 13.60 -2.61 -11.58
CA LYS A 59 14.97 -2.11 -11.71
C LYS A 59 15.99 -2.96 -10.94
N GLY A 60 15.61 -4.17 -10.56
CA GLY A 60 16.45 -5.17 -9.89
C GLY A 60 16.70 -6.40 -10.77
N PRO A 61 17.12 -7.54 -10.19
CA PRO A 61 17.39 -8.78 -10.93
C PRO A 61 16.21 -9.29 -11.75
N PHE A 62 14.98 -8.97 -11.33
CA PHE A 62 13.77 -9.36 -12.04
C PHE A 62 13.44 -8.51 -13.27
N GLN A 63 14.21 -7.44 -13.53
CA GLN A 63 13.95 -6.48 -14.63
C GLN A 63 13.92 -7.10 -16.04
N THR A 64 14.55 -8.26 -16.23
CA THR A 64 14.56 -8.98 -17.53
C THR A 64 13.36 -9.90 -17.71
N ASP A 65 12.59 -10.17 -16.67
CA ASP A 65 11.34 -10.92 -16.81
C ASP A 65 10.28 -9.97 -17.43
N PRO A 66 9.50 -10.43 -18.41
CA PRO A 66 8.44 -9.62 -18.99
C PRO A 66 7.39 -9.16 -17.96
N ARG A 67 7.31 -9.83 -16.80
CA ARG A 67 6.42 -9.52 -15.68
C ARG A 67 7.08 -8.62 -14.61
N ALA A 68 8.19 -7.96 -14.94
CA ALA A 68 8.95 -7.14 -13.99
C ALA A 68 8.12 -6.01 -13.35
N ASP A 69 7.10 -5.50 -14.06
CA ASP A 69 6.11 -4.61 -13.48
C ASP A 69 5.02 -5.43 -12.78
N VAL A 70 5.34 -5.94 -11.60
CA VAL A 70 4.52 -6.91 -10.86
C VAL A 70 3.11 -6.40 -10.62
N ALA A 71 2.94 -5.13 -10.22
CA ALA A 71 1.61 -4.56 -9.96
C ALA A 71 0.71 -4.64 -11.20
N LYS A 72 1.25 -4.38 -12.40
CA LYS A 72 0.51 -4.49 -13.64
C LYS A 72 -0.08 -5.88 -13.81
N TYR A 73 0.74 -6.91 -13.70
CA TYR A 73 0.30 -8.30 -13.90
C TYR A 73 -0.63 -8.79 -12.80
N VAL A 74 -0.45 -8.35 -11.55
CA VAL A 74 -1.40 -8.65 -10.48
C VAL A 74 -2.77 -8.04 -10.79
N PHE A 75 -2.82 -6.76 -11.11
CA PHE A 75 -4.09 -6.09 -11.42
C PHE A 75 -4.79 -6.70 -12.64
N GLU A 76 -4.05 -7.02 -13.70
CA GLU A 76 -4.60 -7.68 -14.88
C GLU A 76 -5.18 -9.05 -14.56
N ALA A 77 -4.44 -9.91 -13.83
CA ALA A 77 -4.89 -11.24 -13.46
C ALA A 77 -6.16 -11.20 -12.59
N PHE A 78 -6.20 -10.31 -11.61
CA PHE A 78 -7.38 -10.20 -10.73
C PHE A 78 -8.61 -9.68 -11.49
N ARG A 79 -8.46 -8.65 -12.34
CA ARG A 79 -9.56 -8.16 -13.20
C ARG A 79 -10.07 -9.25 -14.16
N ASN A 80 -9.17 -10.01 -14.78
CA ASN A 80 -9.53 -11.09 -15.69
C ASN A 80 -10.29 -12.24 -14.99
N ASN A 81 -10.19 -12.29 -13.67
CA ASN A 81 -10.93 -13.22 -12.82
C ASN A 81 -12.14 -12.57 -12.13
N ASP A 82 -12.64 -11.45 -12.63
CA ASP A 82 -13.82 -10.72 -12.12
C ASP A 82 -13.68 -10.21 -10.67
N LEU A 83 -12.46 -9.95 -10.21
CA LEU A 83 -12.22 -9.31 -8.93
C LEU A 83 -11.94 -7.82 -9.12
N MET A 84 -12.51 -6.99 -8.27
CA MET A 84 -12.10 -5.60 -8.15
C MET A 84 -10.67 -5.52 -7.61
N VAL A 85 -9.94 -4.47 -7.99
CA VAL A 85 -8.54 -4.29 -7.60
C VAL A 85 -8.32 -2.99 -6.86
N GLY A 86 -7.52 -3.06 -5.81
CA GLY A 86 -7.08 -1.91 -5.05
C GLY A 86 -5.55 -1.78 -5.05
N ALA A 87 -5.09 -0.54 -5.05
CA ALA A 87 -3.70 -0.20 -4.86
C ALA A 87 -3.48 0.27 -3.40
N TYR A 88 -2.84 -0.58 -2.60
CA TYR A 88 -2.26 -0.13 -1.34
C TYR A 88 -1.02 0.69 -1.65
N PHE A 89 -0.92 1.86 -1.07
CA PHE A 89 0.23 2.74 -1.19
C PHE A 89 0.56 3.38 0.16
N SER A 90 1.80 3.22 0.59
CA SER A 90 2.30 3.86 1.80
C SER A 90 2.57 5.35 1.57
N LYS A 91 1.96 6.23 2.36
CA LYS A 91 2.24 7.67 2.34
C LYS A 91 3.69 7.98 2.73
N PRO A 92 4.25 7.44 3.83
CA PRO A 92 5.68 7.56 4.11
C PRO A 92 6.52 6.70 3.16
N ASP A 93 7.77 7.10 2.97
CA ASP A 93 8.76 6.37 2.19
C ASP A 93 10.14 6.50 2.84
N TRP A 94 10.58 5.44 3.49
CA TRP A 94 11.83 5.44 4.25
C TRP A 94 13.08 5.36 3.36
N HIS A 95 12.93 5.03 2.09
CA HIS A 95 14.02 5.03 1.14
C HIS A 95 14.22 6.42 0.52
N SER A 96 13.16 7.18 0.36
CA SER A 96 13.22 8.53 -0.22
C SER A 96 14.08 9.46 0.64
N GLU A 97 15.09 10.08 0.04
CA GLU A 97 15.90 11.09 0.70
C GLU A 97 15.11 12.35 1.06
N TYR A 98 13.98 12.58 0.44
CA TYR A 98 13.07 13.68 0.79
C TYR A 98 12.26 13.40 2.06
N TYR A 99 12.10 12.14 2.44
CA TYR A 99 11.45 11.74 3.69
C TYR A 99 12.48 11.49 4.79
N TRP A 100 13.49 10.66 4.53
CA TRP A 100 14.61 10.41 5.42
C TRP A 100 15.90 11.01 4.84
N TRP A 101 16.18 12.23 5.25
CA TRP A 101 17.38 12.93 4.82
C TRP A 101 18.65 12.20 5.28
N PRO A 102 19.54 11.76 4.39
CA PRO A 102 20.74 10.99 4.76
C PRO A 102 21.68 11.67 5.74
N ARG A 103 21.55 12.99 5.87
CA ARG A 103 22.35 13.81 6.80
C ARG A 103 22.05 13.52 8.28
N TYR A 104 20.85 13.01 8.60
CA TYR A 104 20.40 12.80 9.97
C TYR A 104 20.12 11.33 10.26
N ALA A 105 20.20 10.96 11.55
CA ALA A 105 19.75 9.65 12.00
C ALA A 105 18.25 9.44 11.70
N THR A 106 17.85 8.19 11.53
CA THR A 106 16.46 7.79 11.29
C THR A 106 15.88 7.22 12.58
N PRO A 107 15.31 8.05 13.47
CA PRO A 107 14.97 7.61 14.82
C PRO A 107 13.75 6.70 14.88
N ARG A 108 12.78 6.93 13.99
CA ARG A 108 11.49 6.21 13.96
C ARG A 108 10.91 6.26 12.54
N ARG A 109 9.57 6.09 12.44
CA ARG A 109 8.79 6.08 11.21
C ARG A 109 8.47 7.46 10.62
N THR A 110 8.69 8.55 11.37
CA THR A 110 8.46 9.93 10.89
C THR A 110 9.67 10.46 10.11
N GLN A 111 9.49 11.55 9.37
CA GLN A 111 10.60 12.27 8.76
C GLN A 111 11.62 12.70 9.81
N ASN A 112 12.90 12.76 9.43
CA ASN A 112 14.01 12.95 10.35
C ASN A 112 14.58 14.38 10.34
N TYR A 113 13.82 15.33 9.86
CA TYR A 113 14.22 16.76 9.81
C TYR A 113 13.05 17.67 10.18
N ASN A 114 13.38 18.93 10.48
CA ASN A 114 12.39 19.96 10.75
C ASN A 114 11.84 20.53 9.43
N ILE A 115 10.55 20.34 9.17
CA ILE A 115 9.87 20.78 7.95
C ILE A 115 9.86 22.29 7.81
N ASP A 116 9.67 23.06 8.89
CA ASP A 116 9.65 24.54 8.83
C ASP A 116 10.99 25.11 8.40
N LYS A 117 12.09 24.47 8.82
CA LYS A 117 13.44 24.89 8.44
C LYS A 117 13.82 24.41 7.02
N ASN A 118 13.13 23.40 6.51
CA ASN A 118 13.43 22.77 5.22
C ASN A 118 12.15 22.49 4.41
N PRO A 119 11.28 23.48 4.19
CA PRO A 119 9.98 23.26 3.53
C PRO A 119 10.14 22.77 2.09
N TRP A 120 11.21 23.15 1.41
CA TRP A 120 11.48 22.70 0.05
C TRP A 120 11.62 21.17 -0.04
N ARG A 121 12.22 20.53 0.97
CA ARG A 121 12.41 19.07 1.00
C ARG A 121 11.07 18.36 1.16
N TRP A 122 10.21 18.86 2.02
CA TRP A 122 8.87 18.32 2.18
C TRP A 122 8.01 18.54 0.92
N ASN A 123 8.16 19.66 0.24
CA ASN A 123 7.51 19.91 -1.04
C ASN A 123 7.97 18.93 -2.11
N GLN A 124 9.25 18.61 -2.19
CA GLN A 124 9.75 17.55 -3.09
C GLN A 124 9.14 16.18 -2.74
N PHE A 125 9.00 15.86 -1.45
CA PHE A 125 8.35 14.63 -1.03
C PHE A 125 6.86 14.59 -1.42
N LYS A 126 6.15 15.70 -1.32
CA LYS A 126 4.75 15.81 -1.79
C LYS A 126 4.63 15.53 -3.29
N GLU A 127 5.48 16.15 -4.10
CA GLU A 127 5.49 15.91 -5.54
C GLU A 127 5.89 14.47 -5.89
N PHE A 128 6.88 13.92 -5.23
CA PHE A 128 7.27 12.52 -5.38
C PHE A 128 6.08 11.56 -5.11
N THR A 129 5.39 11.76 -4.00
CA THR A 129 4.22 10.94 -3.62
C THR A 129 3.07 11.12 -4.59
N TYR A 130 2.76 12.36 -4.98
CA TYR A 130 1.72 12.68 -5.94
C TYR A 130 1.98 12.01 -7.30
N ASN A 131 3.20 12.09 -7.78
CA ASN A 131 3.56 11.54 -9.08
C ASN A 131 3.50 10.01 -9.09
N GLN A 132 3.97 9.33 -8.03
CA GLN A 132 3.87 7.87 -7.93
C GLN A 132 2.41 7.40 -7.87
N ILE A 133 1.54 8.08 -7.10
CA ILE A 133 0.12 7.78 -7.10
C ILE A 133 -0.49 8.05 -8.48
N GLY A 134 -0.08 9.13 -9.13
CA GLY A 134 -0.49 9.46 -10.50
C GLY A 134 -0.15 8.37 -11.51
N GLU A 135 1.05 7.76 -11.42
CA GLU A 135 1.40 6.61 -12.27
C GLU A 135 0.42 5.45 -12.06
N LEU A 136 0.10 5.11 -10.81
CA LEU A 136 -0.84 4.03 -10.50
C LEU A 136 -2.24 4.32 -11.03
N MET A 137 -2.70 5.57 -10.94
CA MET A 137 -4.04 5.96 -11.38
C MET A 137 -4.19 6.04 -12.90
N HIS A 138 -3.11 6.23 -13.65
CA HIS A 138 -3.20 6.44 -15.12
C HIS A 138 -2.67 5.25 -15.94
N ASN A 139 -1.73 4.45 -15.43
CA ASN A 139 -0.97 3.51 -16.25
C ASN A 139 -1.34 2.03 -16.02
N TYR A 140 -2.25 1.73 -15.07
CA TYR A 140 -2.52 0.37 -14.61
C TYR A 140 -3.94 -0.12 -14.89
N GLY A 141 -4.66 0.58 -15.77
CA GLY A 141 -6.07 0.29 -16.07
C GLY A 141 -7.01 0.66 -14.92
N PRO A 142 -8.23 0.13 -14.88
CA PRO A 142 -9.19 0.44 -13.82
C PRO A 142 -8.69 0.01 -12.44
N ILE A 143 -8.72 0.96 -11.50
CA ILE A 143 -8.41 0.75 -10.07
C ILE A 143 -9.64 1.13 -9.26
N ASP A 144 -10.15 0.21 -8.46
CA ASP A 144 -11.39 0.40 -7.70
C ASP A 144 -11.15 1.02 -6.33
N ILE A 145 -9.98 0.80 -5.74
CA ILE A 145 -9.64 1.25 -4.38
C ILE A 145 -8.24 1.85 -4.37
N LEU A 146 -8.10 3.07 -3.84
CA LEU A 146 -6.81 3.62 -3.43
C LEU A 146 -6.71 3.57 -1.90
N TRP A 147 -5.84 2.72 -1.40
CA TRP A 147 -5.68 2.43 0.02
C TRP A 147 -4.38 3.04 0.56
N LEU A 148 -4.49 4.23 1.18
CA LEU A 148 -3.35 5.00 1.67
C LEU A 148 -3.06 4.66 3.13
N ASP A 149 -1.87 4.15 3.39
CA ASP A 149 -1.40 3.81 4.73
C ASP A 149 -0.40 4.83 5.30
N GLY A 150 -0.06 4.66 6.57
CA GLY A 150 0.88 5.51 7.28
C GLY A 150 0.21 6.70 7.95
N GLY A 151 -0.69 6.43 8.90
CA GLY A 151 -1.51 7.43 9.60
C GLY A 151 -0.76 8.48 10.42
N TRP A 152 0.57 8.41 10.52
CA TRP A 152 1.38 9.50 11.08
C TRP A 152 1.72 10.58 10.06
N VAL A 153 1.49 10.35 8.77
CA VAL A 153 1.47 11.36 7.71
C VAL A 153 0.02 11.80 7.55
N ASN A 154 -0.22 13.10 7.45
CA ASN A 154 -1.53 13.77 7.49
C ASN A 154 -2.23 13.75 8.85
N ASN A 155 -1.61 13.24 9.90
CA ASN A 155 -2.23 13.28 11.23
C ASN A 155 -2.46 14.75 11.66
N PRO A 156 -3.67 15.10 12.13
CA PRO A 156 -3.94 16.43 12.66
C PRO A 156 -2.92 16.87 13.71
N GLY A 157 -2.43 18.09 13.59
CA GLY A 157 -1.40 18.63 14.50
C GLY A 157 0.04 18.33 14.10
N THR A 158 0.29 17.52 13.06
CA THR A 158 1.64 17.37 12.47
C THR A 158 1.83 18.29 11.28
N LYS A 159 3.11 18.56 10.95
CA LYS A 159 3.49 19.29 9.73
C LYS A 159 3.74 18.38 8.53
N SER A 160 3.67 17.09 8.74
CA SER A 160 3.86 16.05 7.72
C SER A 160 2.55 15.87 6.93
N VAL A 161 2.15 16.91 6.21
CA VAL A 161 0.88 16.96 5.47
C VAL A 161 1.15 16.84 3.98
N LEU A 162 0.49 15.89 3.33
CA LEU A 162 0.39 15.77 1.87
C LEU A 162 -0.79 16.62 1.36
N ASP A 163 -0.75 16.99 0.09
CA ASP A 163 -1.86 17.68 -0.57
C ASP A 163 -2.95 16.68 -0.97
N MET A 164 -3.78 16.31 0.01
CA MET A 164 -4.83 15.31 -0.19
C MET A 164 -5.97 15.81 -1.09
N ASP A 165 -6.24 17.12 -1.14
CA ASP A 165 -7.20 17.70 -2.11
C ASP A 165 -6.73 17.41 -3.53
N ARG A 166 -5.48 17.70 -3.83
CA ARG A 166 -4.88 17.45 -5.15
C ARG A 166 -4.81 15.96 -5.49
N ILE A 167 -4.38 15.12 -4.54
CA ILE A 167 -4.28 13.66 -4.74
C ILE A 167 -5.66 13.07 -5.00
N SER A 168 -6.65 13.38 -4.16
CA SER A 168 -7.99 12.81 -4.29
C SER A 168 -8.71 13.29 -5.57
N GLN A 169 -8.52 14.55 -5.93
CA GLN A 169 -9.08 15.10 -7.17
C GLN A 169 -8.48 14.38 -8.39
N MET A 170 -7.17 14.25 -8.46
CA MET A 170 -6.48 13.54 -9.55
C MET A 170 -6.93 12.09 -9.64
N ALA A 171 -6.97 11.37 -8.51
CA ALA A 171 -7.35 9.97 -8.50
C ALA A 171 -8.81 9.78 -8.96
N ARG A 172 -9.76 10.60 -8.50
CA ARG A 172 -11.18 10.53 -8.91
C ARG A 172 -11.42 10.98 -10.34
N GLN A 173 -10.59 11.86 -10.88
CA GLN A 173 -10.64 12.23 -12.30
C GLN A 173 -10.13 11.08 -13.19
N ALA A 174 -9.03 10.45 -12.80
CA ALA A 174 -8.45 9.32 -13.55
C ALA A 174 -9.30 8.04 -13.42
N GLN A 175 -9.89 7.82 -12.25
CA GLN A 175 -10.65 6.63 -11.88
C GLN A 175 -12.02 7.02 -11.30
N PRO A 176 -13.02 7.33 -12.13
CA PRO A 176 -14.36 7.65 -11.65
C PRO A 176 -14.95 6.50 -10.84
N GLY A 177 -15.41 6.79 -9.61
CA GLY A 177 -15.97 5.78 -8.71
C GLY A 177 -14.96 5.11 -7.77
N ILE A 178 -13.68 5.48 -7.84
CA ILE A 178 -12.65 4.93 -6.94
C ILE A 178 -13.00 5.17 -5.47
N LEU A 179 -12.88 4.12 -4.66
CA LEU A 179 -12.98 4.22 -3.21
C LEU A 179 -11.64 4.64 -2.63
N PHE A 180 -11.69 5.50 -1.62
CA PHE A 180 -10.53 6.08 -0.97
C PHE A 180 -10.44 5.64 0.48
N VAL A 181 -9.26 5.21 0.90
CA VAL A 181 -8.90 4.97 2.30
C VAL A 181 -7.74 5.88 2.67
N ASP A 182 -7.91 6.71 3.68
CA ASP A 182 -6.84 7.48 4.33
C ASP A 182 -6.69 7.00 5.77
N ARG A 183 -6.06 5.88 5.91
CA ARG A 183 -6.03 5.08 7.12
C ARG A 183 -5.64 5.87 8.36
N THR A 184 -6.45 5.77 9.41
CA THR A 184 -6.35 6.43 10.71
C THR A 184 -6.50 7.96 10.71
N ILE A 185 -6.71 8.59 9.55
CA ILE A 185 -6.92 10.04 9.46
C ILE A 185 -8.39 10.40 9.53
N HIS A 186 -9.29 9.53 9.00
CA HIS A 186 -10.74 9.73 9.00
C HIS A 186 -11.17 11.08 8.43
N GLY A 187 -10.54 11.48 7.33
CA GLY A 187 -10.81 12.77 6.68
C GLY A 187 -11.96 12.71 5.68
N LYS A 188 -12.27 13.87 5.12
CA LYS A 188 -13.33 14.07 4.10
C LYS A 188 -13.14 13.25 2.81
N TYR A 189 -11.98 12.65 2.60
CA TYR A 189 -11.68 11.84 1.41
C TYR A 189 -12.00 10.38 1.60
N GLU A 190 -12.00 9.88 2.84
CA GLU A 190 -12.17 8.47 3.19
C GLU A 190 -13.60 8.01 2.91
N ASN A 191 -13.76 6.87 2.24
CA ASN A 191 -15.05 6.27 1.95
C ASN A 191 -15.43 5.19 2.98
N TYR A 192 -14.43 4.54 3.61
CA TYR A 192 -14.65 3.56 4.66
C TYR A 192 -13.45 3.50 5.60
N GLN A 193 -13.68 3.05 6.84
CA GLN A 193 -12.64 2.96 7.86
C GLN A 193 -12.02 1.56 7.92
N THR A 194 -10.80 1.48 8.48
CA THR A 194 -10.00 0.25 8.46
C THR A 194 -9.46 -0.08 9.85
N PRO A 195 -10.28 -0.58 10.78
CA PRO A 195 -9.77 -1.13 12.05
C PRO A 195 -8.71 -2.21 11.78
N GLU A 196 -7.56 -2.11 12.45
CA GLU A 196 -6.46 -3.05 12.26
C GLU A 196 -6.47 -4.10 13.35
N GLN A 197 -6.42 -5.38 12.96
CA GLN A 197 -6.37 -6.54 13.86
C GLN A 197 -7.53 -6.60 14.87
N GLN A 198 -8.60 -5.88 14.60
CA GLN A 198 -9.76 -5.75 15.48
C GLN A 198 -11.05 -5.93 14.69
N ILE A 199 -12.02 -6.55 15.32
CA ILE A 199 -13.41 -6.55 14.86
C ILE A 199 -14.17 -5.67 15.86
N PRO A 200 -14.93 -4.65 15.40
CA PRO A 200 -15.73 -3.80 16.27
C PRO A 200 -16.69 -4.62 17.16
N ASP A 201 -16.91 -4.18 18.38
CA ASP A 201 -17.83 -4.88 19.31
C ASP A 201 -19.29 -4.86 18.84
N LYS A 202 -19.63 -3.86 18.03
CA LYS A 202 -20.98 -3.65 17.46
C LYS A 202 -20.88 -3.05 16.06
N GLN A 203 -21.99 -3.13 15.32
CA GLN A 203 -22.10 -2.46 14.03
C GLN A 203 -21.72 -0.98 14.12
N LEU A 204 -20.90 -0.52 13.20
CA LEU A 204 -20.49 0.88 13.10
C LEU A 204 -21.48 1.67 12.22
N PRO A 205 -21.62 2.99 12.45
CA PRO A 205 -22.54 3.84 11.66
C PRO A 205 -21.96 4.27 10.30
N TYR A 206 -20.91 3.62 9.83
CA TYR A 206 -20.20 3.88 8.57
C TYR A 206 -19.62 2.57 8.02
N PRO A 207 -19.36 2.49 6.70
CA PRO A 207 -18.70 1.34 6.10
C PRO A 207 -17.30 1.13 6.69
N TRP A 208 -16.92 -0.12 6.86
CA TRP A 208 -15.61 -0.47 7.40
C TRP A 208 -15.09 -1.79 6.82
N GLU A 209 -13.78 -1.91 6.84
CA GLU A 209 -13.02 -3.09 6.47
C GLU A 209 -12.03 -3.38 7.60
N THR A 210 -11.92 -4.60 8.07
CA THR A 210 -10.85 -4.93 9.01
C THR A 210 -9.70 -5.62 8.28
N CYS A 211 -8.48 -5.12 8.49
CA CYS A 211 -7.28 -5.75 8.00
C CYS A 211 -6.64 -6.60 9.10
N MET A 212 -6.44 -7.89 8.81
CA MET A 212 -5.90 -8.88 9.74
C MET A 212 -4.85 -9.75 9.06
N THR A 213 -3.79 -10.08 9.80
CA THR A 213 -2.80 -11.04 9.34
C THR A 213 -3.35 -12.47 9.40
N LEU A 214 -3.03 -13.29 8.44
CA LEU A 214 -3.24 -14.74 8.53
C LEU A 214 -2.19 -15.41 9.43
N GLY A 215 -0.96 -14.90 9.40
CA GLY A 215 0.14 -15.30 10.28
C GLY A 215 0.31 -14.35 11.46
N VAL A 216 1.54 -14.28 11.99
CA VAL A 216 1.90 -13.43 13.12
C VAL A 216 2.30 -12.03 12.71
N ASP A 217 2.76 -11.84 11.47
CA ASP A 217 3.27 -10.59 10.92
C ASP A 217 2.63 -10.24 9.57
N TRP A 218 2.72 -8.97 9.17
CA TRP A 218 2.30 -8.51 7.86
C TRP A 218 3.22 -8.96 6.74
N GLY A 219 4.51 -9.07 7.01
CA GLY A 219 5.51 -9.54 6.07
C GLY A 219 5.69 -11.06 6.08
N TYR A 220 6.41 -11.54 5.07
CA TYR A 220 6.83 -12.94 5.04
C TYR A 220 7.76 -13.25 6.21
N THR A 221 7.42 -14.29 6.95
CA THR A 221 8.26 -14.82 8.04
C THR A 221 8.52 -16.31 7.78
N PRO A 222 9.79 -16.74 7.72
CA PRO A 222 10.08 -18.18 7.62
C PRO A 222 9.41 -18.96 8.75
N HIS A 223 8.80 -20.08 8.42
CA HIS A 223 8.10 -20.95 9.38
C HIS A 223 6.92 -20.27 10.12
N ALA A 224 6.29 -19.28 9.49
CA ALA A 224 5.11 -18.61 10.07
C ALA A 224 4.00 -19.61 10.39
N VAL A 225 3.45 -19.48 11.59
CA VAL A 225 2.26 -20.24 12.00
C VAL A 225 1.02 -19.44 11.56
N PHE A 226 0.22 -20.04 10.71
CA PHE A 226 -1.03 -19.44 10.23
C PHE A 226 -2.20 -19.78 11.15
N LYS A 227 -3.18 -18.87 11.19
CA LYS A 227 -4.46 -19.13 11.84
C LYS A 227 -5.13 -20.33 11.19
N SER A 228 -5.84 -21.15 11.98
CA SER A 228 -6.58 -22.28 11.44
C SER A 228 -7.73 -21.81 10.52
N PRO A 229 -8.16 -22.63 9.55
CA PRO A 229 -9.33 -22.32 8.73
C PRO A 229 -10.58 -22.02 9.57
N VAL A 230 -10.80 -22.77 10.66
CA VAL A 230 -11.91 -22.54 11.59
C VAL A 230 -11.84 -21.13 12.18
N THR A 231 -10.66 -20.70 12.63
CA THR A 231 -10.46 -19.36 13.17
C THR A 231 -10.75 -18.28 12.13
N VAL A 232 -10.30 -18.46 10.90
CA VAL A 232 -10.52 -17.49 9.81
C VAL A 232 -12.00 -17.38 9.46
N ILE A 233 -12.69 -18.53 9.34
CA ILE A 233 -14.13 -18.58 9.04
C ILE A 233 -14.94 -17.94 10.18
N ALA A 234 -14.62 -18.24 11.44
CA ALA A 234 -15.31 -17.65 12.59
C ALA A 234 -15.18 -16.12 12.60
N LYS A 235 -13.98 -15.61 12.31
CA LYS A 235 -13.76 -14.16 12.20
C LYS A 235 -14.53 -13.53 11.05
N LEU A 236 -14.57 -14.19 9.89
CA LEU A 236 -15.35 -13.72 8.76
C LEU A 236 -16.85 -13.66 9.08
N MET A 237 -17.39 -14.69 9.75
CA MET A 237 -18.78 -14.68 10.21
C MET A 237 -19.06 -13.53 11.17
N GLU A 238 -18.18 -13.30 12.13
CA GLU A 238 -18.29 -12.19 13.08
C GLU A 238 -18.26 -10.82 12.39
N ILE A 239 -17.40 -10.66 11.37
CA ILE A 239 -17.33 -9.43 10.57
C ILE A 239 -18.65 -9.20 9.82
N VAL A 240 -19.17 -10.23 9.14
CA VAL A 240 -20.43 -10.15 8.39
C VAL A 240 -21.63 -9.85 9.30
N GLU A 241 -21.64 -10.43 10.51
CA GLU A 241 -22.69 -10.17 11.51
C GLU A 241 -22.71 -8.71 11.98
N LYS A 242 -21.56 -8.07 12.03
CA LYS A 242 -21.38 -6.72 12.59
C LYS A 242 -21.35 -5.60 11.55
N GLY A 243 -21.42 -5.88 10.29
CA GLY A 243 -21.38 -4.84 9.27
C GLY A 243 -21.56 -5.15 7.90
#